data_f53e4613bc92a07900f93463999d1c4c
#
_entry.id   f53e4613bc92a07900f93463999d1c4c
#
_cell.length_a   1.000
_cell.length_b   1.000
_cell.length_c   1.000
_cell.angle_alpha   90.00
_cell.angle_beta   90.00
_cell.angle_gamma   90.00
#
_symmetry.space_group_name_H-M   'P 1'
#
loop_
_entity.id
_entity.type
_entity.pdbx_description
1 polymer ?
#
loop_
_entity_poly.entity_id
_entity_poly.type
_entity_poly.pdbx_seq_one_letter_code
_entity_poly.pdbx_strand_id
1 'polypeptide(L)'
;MASIARSTDVLGGEPRIEGTRIGVLDVYELVVAGEYSPADVADQLDCSIADVYTALAYYHEHPEEMRTVRRDREEMKSKLADE
;
A
#
# COMPACT_ATOMS: atom_id res chain seq x y z
N MET A 1 2.66 -17.31 5.39
CA MET A 1 2.54 -16.14 6.26
C MET A 1 2.79 -14.89 5.44
N ALA A 2 1.93 -13.88 5.58
CA ALA A 2 2.08 -12.64 4.81
C ALA A 2 3.32 -11.88 5.23
N SER A 3 4.04 -11.32 4.27
CA SER A 3 5.20 -10.48 4.54
C SER A 3 5.24 -9.34 3.52
N ILE A 4 6.01 -8.31 3.86
CA ILE A 4 6.13 -7.12 3.02
C ILE A 4 7.46 -7.19 2.27
N ALA A 5 7.41 -6.88 0.99
CA ALA A 5 8.59 -6.90 0.12
C ALA A 5 8.72 -5.57 -0.63
N ARG A 6 9.91 -5.28 -1.10
CA ARG A 6 10.18 -4.13 -1.97
C ARG A 6 11.08 -4.58 -3.11
N SER A 7 10.75 -4.15 -4.32
CA SER A 7 11.56 -4.41 -5.51
C SER A 7 11.48 -3.19 -6.42
N THR A 8 12.61 -2.74 -6.92
CA THR A 8 12.67 -1.51 -7.72
C THR A 8 11.82 -1.59 -9.00
N ASP A 9 11.56 -2.79 -9.48
CA ASP A 9 10.79 -3.02 -10.71
C ASP A 9 9.30 -3.30 -10.45
N VAL A 10 8.87 -3.27 -9.20
CA VAL A 10 7.46 -3.46 -8.84
C VAL A 10 6.99 -2.24 -8.05
N LEU A 11 5.93 -1.58 -8.52
CA LEU A 11 5.34 -0.38 -7.89
C LEU A 11 6.39 0.70 -7.60
N GLY A 12 7.43 0.81 -8.44
CA GLY A 12 8.46 1.81 -8.26
C GLY A 12 9.26 1.68 -6.96
N GLY A 13 9.31 0.47 -6.39
CA GLY A 13 10.02 0.21 -5.14
C GLY A 13 9.19 0.41 -3.89
N GLU A 14 7.91 0.70 -4.00
CA GLU A 14 7.05 0.85 -2.82
C GLU A 14 6.90 -0.48 -2.09
N PRO A 15 6.75 -0.44 -0.75
CA PRO A 15 6.48 -1.67 0.01
C PRO A 15 5.13 -2.27 -0.43
N ARG A 16 5.12 -3.57 -0.59
CA ARG A 16 3.95 -4.31 -1.07
C ARG A 16 3.84 -5.65 -0.36
N ILE A 17 2.67 -6.25 -0.45
CA ILE A 17 2.47 -7.61 0.05
C ILE A 17 3.27 -8.54 -0.87
N GLU A 18 4.17 -9.34 -0.29
CA GLU A 18 5.06 -10.21 -1.05
C GLU A 18 4.28 -11.14 -1.98
N GLY A 19 4.79 -11.27 -3.20
CA GLY A 19 4.16 -12.10 -4.21
C GLY A 19 3.00 -11.44 -4.94
N THR A 20 2.71 -10.17 -4.65
CA THR A 20 1.60 -9.44 -5.27
C THR A 20 2.07 -8.07 -5.73
N ARG A 21 1.17 -7.34 -6.39
CA ARG A 21 1.34 -5.93 -6.70
C ARG A 21 0.48 -5.04 -5.80
N ILE A 22 0.07 -5.57 -4.66
CA ILE A 22 -0.76 -4.83 -3.71
C ILE A 22 0.14 -4.03 -2.79
N GLY A 23 0.13 -2.70 -2.95
CA GLY A 23 0.96 -1.81 -2.14
C GLY A 23 0.40 -1.62 -0.74
N VAL A 24 1.29 -1.43 0.23
CA VAL A 24 0.91 -1.13 1.60
C VAL A 24 0.06 0.16 1.65
N LEU A 25 0.47 1.18 0.89
CA LEU A 25 -0.26 2.43 0.85
C LEU A 25 -1.66 2.26 0.27
N ASP A 26 -1.82 1.41 -0.74
CA ASP A 26 -3.13 1.14 -1.34
C ASP A 26 -4.09 0.54 -0.32
N VAL A 27 -3.61 -0.41 0.47
CA VAL A 27 -4.42 -1.02 1.54
C VAL A 27 -4.83 0.03 2.57
N TYR A 28 -3.85 0.84 3.02
CA TYR A 28 -4.11 1.87 4.02
C TYR A 28 -5.15 2.88 3.53
N GLU A 29 -5.03 3.34 2.30
CA GLU A 29 -5.96 4.32 1.75
C GLU A 29 -7.38 3.76 1.64
N LEU A 30 -7.54 2.50 1.27
CA LEU A 30 -8.86 1.90 1.20
C LEU A 30 -9.50 1.76 2.56
N VAL A 31 -8.75 1.35 3.57
CA VAL A 31 -9.28 1.17 4.92
C VAL A 31 -9.56 2.52 5.59
N VAL A 32 -8.64 3.45 5.52
CA VAL A 32 -8.74 4.71 6.26
C VAL A 32 -9.48 5.77 5.47
N ALA A 33 -9.04 6.09 4.26
CA ALA A 33 -9.66 7.13 3.45
C ALA A 33 -10.95 6.66 2.79
N GLY A 34 -10.99 5.41 2.35
CA GLY A 34 -12.15 4.83 1.71
C GLY A 34 -13.20 4.29 2.67
N GLU A 35 -12.86 4.19 3.96
CA GLU A 35 -13.73 3.68 5.00
C GLU A 35 -14.23 2.24 4.76
N TYR A 36 -13.48 1.46 3.99
CA TYR A 36 -13.79 0.05 3.80
C TYR A 36 -13.26 -0.77 4.97
N SER A 37 -13.99 -1.82 5.35
CA SER A 37 -13.50 -2.73 6.37
C SER A 37 -12.32 -3.56 5.84
N PRO A 38 -11.44 -4.07 6.72
CA PRO A 38 -10.38 -4.97 6.28
C PRO A 38 -10.88 -6.16 5.48
N ALA A 39 -12.04 -6.72 5.83
CA ALA A 39 -12.63 -7.83 5.09
C ALA A 39 -13.04 -7.41 3.68
N ASP A 40 -13.62 -6.21 3.52
CA ASP A 40 -13.98 -5.69 2.22
C ASP A 40 -12.75 -5.45 1.35
N VAL A 41 -11.69 -4.91 1.94
CA VAL A 41 -10.44 -4.67 1.22
C VAL A 41 -9.81 -5.98 0.75
N ALA A 42 -9.81 -7.00 1.61
CA ALA A 42 -9.31 -8.32 1.24
C ALA A 42 -10.05 -8.88 0.05
N ASP A 43 -11.38 -8.72 0.04
CA ASP A 43 -12.21 -9.20 -1.05
C ASP A 43 -11.94 -8.42 -2.34
N GLN A 44 -11.88 -7.09 -2.28
CA GLN A 44 -11.63 -6.23 -3.43
C GLN A 44 -10.27 -6.48 -4.07
N LEU A 45 -9.25 -6.71 -3.26
CA LEU A 45 -7.88 -6.90 -3.73
C LEU A 45 -7.50 -8.36 -3.95
N ASP A 46 -8.41 -9.26 -3.71
CA ASP A 46 -8.18 -10.71 -3.86
C ASP A 46 -6.99 -11.19 -3.02
N CYS A 47 -7.00 -10.82 -1.76
CA CYS A 47 -5.98 -11.25 -0.80
C CYS A 47 -6.65 -11.67 0.51
N SER A 48 -5.87 -12.16 1.46
CA SER A 48 -6.43 -12.59 2.74
C SER A 48 -6.59 -11.41 3.70
N ILE A 49 -7.44 -11.58 4.70
CA ILE A 49 -7.58 -10.58 5.77
C ILE A 49 -6.24 -10.43 6.50
N ALA A 50 -5.50 -11.53 6.68
CA ALA A 50 -4.17 -11.48 7.29
C ALA A 50 -3.22 -10.59 6.49
N ASP A 51 -3.28 -10.65 5.15
CA ASP A 51 -2.48 -9.77 4.29
C ASP A 51 -2.82 -8.30 4.54
N VAL A 52 -4.11 -7.99 4.69
CA VAL A 52 -4.56 -6.62 4.95
C VAL A 52 -4.00 -6.13 6.28
N TYR A 53 -4.10 -6.93 7.34
CA TYR A 53 -3.57 -6.54 8.64
C TYR A 53 -2.05 -6.43 8.63
N THR A 54 -1.36 -7.29 7.89
CA THR A 54 0.10 -7.19 7.74
C THR A 54 0.48 -5.84 7.11
N ALA A 55 -0.23 -5.44 6.07
CA ALA A 55 0.02 -4.15 5.41
C ALA A 55 -0.27 -2.98 6.35
N LEU A 56 -1.37 -3.02 7.08
CA LEU A 56 -1.70 -1.96 8.05
C LEU A 56 -0.65 -1.87 9.15
N ALA A 57 -0.20 -3.02 9.67
CA ALA A 57 0.84 -3.04 10.69
C ALA A 57 2.13 -2.41 10.16
N TYR A 58 2.52 -2.77 8.94
CA TYR A 58 3.71 -2.20 8.32
C TYR A 58 3.60 -0.67 8.21
N TYR A 59 2.46 -0.18 7.77
CA TYR A 59 2.23 1.27 7.64
C TYR A 59 2.49 1.98 8.97
N HIS A 60 1.95 1.44 10.05
CA HIS A 60 2.08 2.06 11.38
C HIS A 60 3.44 1.86 12.01
N GLU A 61 4.15 0.80 11.64
CA GLU A 61 5.49 0.54 12.16
C GLU A 61 6.58 1.33 11.42
N HIS A 62 6.28 1.84 10.21
CA HIS A 62 7.25 2.57 9.39
C HIS A 62 6.69 3.92 8.93
N PRO A 63 6.35 4.81 9.89
CA PRO A 63 5.67 6.07 9.53
C PRO A 63 6.50 7.00 8.65
N GLU A 64 7.81 7.05 8.86
CA GLU A 64 8.66 7.92 8.04
C GLU A 64 8.80 7.40 6.61
N GLU A 65 8.97 6.10 6.45
CA GLU A 65 9.02 5.47 5.14
C GLU A 65 7.71 5.71 4.39
N MET A 66 6.59 5.51 5.06
CA MET A 66 5.29 5.68 4.42
C MET A 66 4.99 7.14 4.08
N ARG A 67 5.50 8.08 4.87
CA ARG A 67 5.40 9.50 4.56
C ARG A 67 6.13 9.81 3.25
N THR A 68 7.32 9.24 3.08
CA THR A 68 8.10 9.39 1.85
C THR A 68 7.38 8.78 0.66
N VAL A 69 6.82 7.58 0.82
CA VAL A 69 6.07 6.90 -0.24
C VAL A 69 4.88 7.76 -0.68
N ARG A 70 4.13 8.31 0.26
CA ARG A 70 2.99 9.17 -0.05
C ARG A 70 3.42 10.42 -0.79
N ARG A 71 4.48 11.07 -0.34
CA ARG A 71 5.00 12.27 -0.98
C ARG A 71 5.44 11.98 -2.41
N ASP A 72 6.17 10.89 -2.61
CA ASP A 72 6.66 10.53 -3.95
C ASP A 72 5.50 10.23 -4.88
N ARG A 73 4.46 9.56 -4.40
CA ARG A 73 3.28 9.26 -5.20
C ARG A 73 2.53 10.54 -5.59
N GLU A 74 2.41 11.50 -4.67
CA GLU A 74 1.78 12.78 -4.95
C GLU A 74 2.58 13.61 -5.96
N GLU A 75 3.90 13.60 -5.85
CA GLU A 75 4.76 14.27 -6.82
C GLU A 75 4.58 13.69 -8.21
N MET A 76 4.47 12.37 -8.31
CA MET A 76 4.26 11.70 -9.59
C MET A 76 2.91 12.11 -10.20
N LYS A 77 1.85 12.15 -9.40
CA LYS A 77 0.54 12.59 -9.85
C LYS A 77 0.57 14.03 -10.34
N SER A 78 1.26 14.90 -9.62
CA SER A 78 1.38 16.31 -9.98
C SER A 78 2.09 16.47 -11.33
N LYS A 79 3.16 15.72 -11.56
CA LYS A 79 3.88 15.75 -12.82
C LYS A 79 3.01 15.28 -13.99
N LEU A 80 2.22 14.25 -13.78
CA LEU A 80 1.31 13.72 -14.80
C LEU A 80 0.18 14.70 -15.09
N ALA A 81 -0.27 15.42 -14.07
CA ALA A 81 -1.37 16.40 -14.23
C ALA A 81 -0.92 17.66 -14.99
N ASP A 82 0.37 17.99 -14.95
CA ASP A 82 0.92 19.16 -15.60
C ASP A 82 1.19 18.96 -17.09
N GLU A 83 1.01 17.77 -17.60
CA GLU A 83 1.15 17.47 -19.02
C GLU A 83 -0.23 17.46 -19.76
#